data_e66ce08d2263030ecbf2d81a618e7c45
#
_entry.id   e66ce08d2263030ecbf2d81a618e7c45
#
_cell.length_a   1.000
_cell.length_b   1.000
_cell.length_c   1.000
_cell.angle_alpha   90.00
_cell.angle_beta   90.00
_cell.angle_gamma   90.00
#
_symmetry.space_group_name_H-M   'P 1'
#
loop_
_entity.id
_entity.type
_entity.pdbx_description
1 polymer ?
#
loop_
_entity_poly.entity_id
_entity_poly.type
_entity_poly.pdbx_seq_one_letter_code
_entity_poly.pdbx_strand_id
1 'polypeptide(L)'
;ILGFDHITDVNGYDHILFIVALCAVYQITEWKRILVLVTAFTVGHSITLALATMQLFAYRSEVIEFLIPITIFATAFGNLFHKFPGSALGETTRPPRLRYVAALLFGLIHGLGFSNFLRSMLGREQSIVQPLLAFNIGLELGQLIIVGVFVGAAFLANRLLGVQRRDWNLVLSGATASIALTLIQKTWIF
;
A
#
# COMPACT_ATOMS: atom_id res chain seq x y z
N ILE A 1 -14.19 0.45 12.19
CA ILE A 1 -14.02 -0.98 12.37
C ILE A 1 -13.80 -1.65 11.02
N LEU A 2 -14.77 -1.73 10.09
CA LEU A 2 -14.58 -2.44 8.81
C LEU A 2 -13.33 -2.03 8.01
N GLY A 3 -13.05 -0.74 7.87
CA GLY A 3 -11.86 -0.27 7.14
C GLY A 3 -10.55 -0.63 7.85
N PHE A 4 -10.57 -0.59 9.17
CA PHE A 4 -9.44 -1.02 9.99
C PHE A 4 -9.19 -2.53 9.83
N ASP A 5 -10.25 -3.33 9.99
CA ASP A 5 -10.17 -4.78 9.86
C ASP A 5 -9.70 -5.19 8.45
N HIS A 6 -10.20 -4.49 7.42
CA HIS A 6 -9.79 -4.72 6.03
C HIS A 6 -8.29 -4.52 5.80
N ILE A 7 -7.72 -3.40 6.29
CA ILE A 7 -6.31 -3.07 6.04
C ILE A 7 -5.34 -3.90 6.89
N THR A 8 -5.82 -4.41 8.02
CA THR A 8 -5.03 -5.24 8.96
C THR A 8 -5.27 -6.74 8.78
N ASP A 9 -6.12 -7.13 7.82
CA ASP A 9 -6.43 -8.54 7.58
C ASP A 9 -5.19 -9.30 7.10
N VAL A 10 -4.75 -10.26 7.91
CA VAL A 10 -3.62 -11.13 7.58
C VAL A 10 -3.93 -12.18 6.51
N ASN A 11 -5.21 -12.41 6.18
CA ASN A 11 -5.59 -13.28 5.07
C ASN A 11 -5.60 -12.53 3.74
N GLY A 12 -5.89 -11.21 3.78
CA GLY A 12 -5.78 -10.27 2.67
C GLY A 12 -4.54 -9.39 2.77
N TYR A 13 -3.37 -10.00 2.94
CA TYR A 13 -2.10 -9.32 3.28
C TYR A 13 -1.50 -8.44 2.18
N ASP A 14 -2.13 -8.30 1.04
CA ASP A 14 -1.70 -7.45 -0.08
C ASP A 14 -1.52 -5.99 0.32
N HIS A 15 -2.45 -5.43 1.10
CA HIS A 15 -2.33 -4.08 1.65
C HIS A 15 -1.16 -3.93 2.62
N ILE A 16 -0.96 -4.91 3.50
CA ILE A 16 0.17 -4.93 4.43
C ILE A 16 1.48 -4.95 3.65
N LEU A 17 1.60 -5.83 2.65
CA LEU A 17 2.77 -5.91 1.78
C LEU A 17 3.05 -4.61 1.05
N PHE A 18 1.99 -3.97 0.55
CA PHE A 18 2.13 -2.68 -0.12
C PHE A 18 2.65 -1.59 0.82
N ILE A 19 2.09 -1.48 2.04
CA ILE A 19 2.56 -0.52 3.04
C ILE A 19 4.01 -0.80 3.46
N VAL A 20 4.38 -2.08 3.62
CA VAL A 20 5.77 -2.49 3.91
C VAL A 20 6.70 -2.03 2.79
N ALA A 21 6.32 -2.27 1.52
CA ALA A 21 7.10 -1.80 0.38
C ALA A 21 7.21 -0.27 0.35
N LEU A 22 6.13 0.46 0.62
CA LEU A 22 6.16 1.93 0.70
C LEU A 22 7.11 2.43 1.79
N CYS A 23 7.11 1.79 2.96
CA CYS A 23 7.89 2.21 4.12
C CYS A 23 9.37 1.77 4.08
N ALA A 24 9.71 0.74 3.29
CA ALA A 24 11.03 0.09 3.30
C ALA A 24 12.22 1.06 3.11
N VAL A 25 12.03 2.14 2.37
CA VAL A 25 13.07 3.12 2.04
C VAL A 25 13.11 4.33 2.97
N TYR A 26 12.11 4.48 3.86
CA TYR A 26 11.97 5.66 4.71
C TYR A 26 12.41 5.39 6.14
N GLN A 27 12.77 6.47 6.84
CA GLN A 27 13.07 6.46 8.28
C GLN A 27 12.01 7.18 9.08
N ILE A 28 12.06 6.97 10.40
CA ILE A 28 11.18 7.65 11.37
C ILE A 28 11.28 9.17 11.26
N THR A 29 12.44 9.71 10.93
CA THR A 29 12.65 11.15 10.70
C THR A 29 11.93 11.69 9.47
N GLU A 30 11.54 10.82 8.55
CA GLU A 30 10.83 11.15 7.31
C GLU A 30 9.31 10.93 7.42
N TRP A 31 8.78 10.86 8.64
CA TRP A 31 7.36 10.55 8.91
C TRP A 31 6.36 11.39 8.11
N LYS A 32 6.68 12.68 7.83
CA LYS A 32 5.81 13.53 7.01
C LYS A 32 5.66 13.01 5.58
N ARG A 33 6.74 12.46 5.00
CA ARG A 33 6.71 11.88 3.65
C ARG A 33 5.91 10.58 3.63
N ILE A 34 6.05 9.78 4.67
CA ILE A 34 5.30 8.54 4.83
C ILE A 34 3.80 8.86 4.96
N LEU A 35 3.45 9.84 5.78
CA LEU A 35 2.07 10.28 5.95
C LEU A 35 1.45 10.71 4.61
N VAL A 36 2.14 11.55 3.83
CA VAL A 36 1.65 11.96 2.50
C VAL A 36 1.46 10.77 1.56
N LEU A 37 2.35 9.77 1.58
CA LEU A 37 2.22 8.55 0.77
C LEU A 37 1.00 7.74 1.15
N VAL A 38 0.80 7.52 2.45
CA VAL A 38 -0.34 6.78 2.98
C VAL A 38 -1.65 7.48 2.64
N THR A 39 -1.75 8.79 2.91
CA THR A 39 -2.94 9.57 2.58
C THR A 39 -3.19 9.63 1.06
N ALA A 40 -2.15 9.74 0.23
CA ALA A 40 -2.31 9.68 -1.23
C ALA A 40 -2.91 8.35 -1.69
N PHE A 41 -2.45 7.23 -1.13
CA PHE A 41 -3.02 5.92 -1.39
C PHE A 41 -4.49 5.85 -0.93
N THR A 42 -4.80 6.29 0.31
CA THR A 42 -6.16 6.31 0.86
C THR A 42 -7.11 7.15 0.00
N VAL A 43 -6.66 8.30 -0.47
CA VAL A 43 -7.47 9.15 -1.39
C VAL A 43 -7.78 8.41 -2.69
N GLY A 44 -6.78 7.80 -3.33
CA GLY A 44 -7.00 7.00 -4.54
C GLY A 44 -7.96 5.83 -4.30
N HIS A 45 -7.73 5.08 -3.22
CA HIS A 45 -8.58 3.96 -2.79
C HIS A 45 -10.04 4.41 -2.57
N SER A 46 -10.23 5.50 -1.85
CA SER A 46 -11.55 6.04 -1.53
C SER A 46 -12.33 6.47 -2.78
N ILE A 47 -11.65 7.12 -3.73
CA ILE A 47 -12.27 7.56 -4.98
C ILE A 47 -12.84 6.37 -5.75
N THR A 48 -12.03 5.36 -6.03
CA THR A 48 -12.49 4.20 -6.81
C THR A 48 -13.45 3.32 -6.05
N LEU A 49 -13.26 3.17 -4.74
CA LEU A 49 -14.21 2.46 -3.89
C LEU A 49 -15.60 3.11 -3.93
N ALA A 50 -15.68 4.46 -3.84
CA ALA A 50 -16.93 5.20 -3.96
C ALA A 50 -17.57 5.00 -5.33
N LEU A 51 -16.83 5.26 -6.42
CA LEU A 51 -17.32 5.18 -7.78
C LEU A 51 -17.81 3.77 -8.14
N ALA A 52 -17.07 2.74 -7.72
CA ALA A 52 -17.42 1.34 -7.99
C ALA A 52 -18.61 0.86 -7.15
N THR A 53 -18.69 1.28 -5.87
CA THR A 53 -19.85 0.99 -5.02
C THR A 53 -21.13 1.62 -5.58
N MET A 54 -21.04 2.82 -6.18
CA MET A 54 -22.13 3.50 -6.87
C MET A 54 -22.43 2.91 -8.26
N GLN A 55 -21.69 1.92 -8.73
CA GLN A 55 -21.84 1.30 -10.07
C GLN A 55 -21.71 2.28 -11.25
N LEU A 56 -20.91 3.32 -11.10
CA LEU A 56 -20.75 4.33 -12.14
C LEU A 56 -19.95 3.82 -13.35
N PHE A 57 -19.25 2.68 -13.22
CA PHE A 57 -18.58 1.98 -14.31
C PHE A 57 -18.46 0.48 -14.02
N ALA A 58 -18.34 -0.31 -15.09
CA ALA A 58 -18.11 -1.75 -15.01
C ALA A 58 -16.61 -2.06 -15.12
N TYR A 59 -16.14 -3.02 -14.35
CA TYR A 59 -14.78 -3.54 -14.42
C TYR A 59 -14.79 -5.05 -14.18
N ARG A 60 -13.74 -5.73 -14.61
CA ARG A 60 -13.55 -7.17 -14.37
C ARG A 60 -12.73 -7.34 -13.11
N SER A 61 -13.30 -8.01 -12.10
CA SER A 61 -12.63 -8.25 -10.80
C SER A 61 -11.31 -8.99 -10.98
N GLU A 62 -11.26 -9.97 -11.88
CA GLU A 62 -10.05 -10.77 -12.15
C GLU A 62 -8.88 -9.89 -12.61
N VAL A 63 -9.16 -8.85 -13.40
CA VAL A 63 -8.13 -7.90 -13.86
C VAL A 63 -7.59 -7.09 -12.67
N ILE A 64 -8.46 -6.66 -11.77
CA ILE A 64 -8.05 -5.90 -10.59
C ILE A 64 -7.24 -6.77 -9.62
N GLU A 65 -7.70 -7.99 -9.35
CA GLU A 65 -6.99 -8.96 -8.52
C GLU A 65 -5.60 -9.29 -9.06
N PHE A 66 -5.43 -9.28 -10.38
CA PHE A 66 -4.13 -9.43 -11.02
C PHE A 66 -3.26 -8.16 -10.94
N LEU A 67 -3.86 -6.97 -11.07
CA LEU A 67 -3.14 -5.70 -11.03
C LEU A 67 -2.63 -5.34 -9.63
N ILE A 68 -3.36 -5.71 -8.57
CA ILE A 68 -2.95 -5.45 -7.19
C ILE A 68 -1.54 -5.97 -6.91
N PRO A 69 -1.22 -7.26 -7.06
CA PRO A 69 0.12 -7.76 -6.79
C PRO A 69 1.18 -7.21 -7.76
N ILE A 70 0.82 -6.82 -8.98
CA ILE A 70 1.73 -6.12 -9.90
C ILE A 70 2.17 -4.77 -9.30
N THR A 71 1.26 -4.01 -8.69
CA THR A 71 1.60 -2.73 -8.06
C THR A 71 2.51 -2.91 -6.84
N ILE A 72 2.28 -3.96 -6.06
CA ILE A 72 3.13 -4.33 -4.93
C ILE A 72 4.53 -4.70 -5.43
N PHE A 73 4.60 -5.57 -6.45
CA PHE A 73 5.86 -5.97 -7.06
C PHE A 73 6.62 -4.77 -7.63
N ALA A 74 5.95 -3.90 -8.40
CA ALA A 74 6.57 -2.72 -9.00
C ALA A 74 7.15 -1.77 -7.93
N THR A 75 6.45 -1.60 -6.80
CA THR A 75 6.93 -0.78 -5.68
C THR A 75 8.16 -1.40 -5.04
N ALA A 76 8.09 -2.69 -4.67
CA ALA A 76 9.16 -3.41 -4.00
C ALA A 76 10.39 -3.55 -4.92
N PHE A 77 10.20 -3.91 -6.18
CA PHE A 77 11.27 -4.01 -7.17
C PHE A 77 11.95 -2.66 -7.41
N GLY A 78 11.17 -1.59 -7.54
CA GLY A 78 11.71 -0.23 -7.66
C GLY A 78 12.55 0.22 -6.47
N ASN A 79 12.27 -0.28 -5.27
CA ASN A 79 13.03 0.01 -4.06
C ASN A 79 14.40 -0.66 -4.04
N LEU A 80 14.59 -1.79 -4.73
CA LEU A 80 15.91 -2.46 -4.82
C LEU A 80 16.96 -1.55 -5.48
N PHE A 81 16.52 -0.64 -6.35
CA PHE A 81 17.39 0.34 -7.02
C PHE A 81 17.44 1.70 -6.30
N HIS A 82 16.87 1.77 -5.08
CA HIS A 82 16.89 3.02 -4.32
C HIS A 82 18.30 3.31 -3.80
N LYS A 83 18.79 4.51 -4.13
CA LYS A 83 20.10 4.99 -3.67
C LYS A 83 19.95 5.80 -2.39
N PHE A 84 20.67 5.43 -1.36
CA PHE A 84 20.71 6.16 -0.10
C PHE A 84 21.82 7.22 -0.12
N PRO A 85 21.65 8.37 0.58
CA PRO A 85 22.71 9.35 0.75
C PRO A 85 23.97 8.69 1.32
N GLY A 86 25.14 9.01 0.77
CA GLY A 86 26.42 8.42 1.16
C GLY A 86 26.75 7.08 0.49
N SER A 87 25.94 6.56 -0.43
CA SER A 87 26.29 5.38 -1.21
C SER A 87 27.30 5.75 -2.32
N ALA A 88 28.28 4.85 -2.60
CA ALA A 88 29.29 5.02 -3.65
C ALA A 88 28.72 5.20 -5.08
N LEU A 89 27.42 4.98 -5.27
CA LEU A 89 26.72 5.04 -6.56
C LEU A 89 26.08 6.41 -6.89
N GLY A 90 26.37 7.44 -6.08
CA GLY A 90 25.88 8.81 -6.28
C GLY A 90 24.42 9.02 -5.86
N GLU A 91 24.03 10.26 -5.65
CA GLU A 91 22.68 10.64 -5.26
C GLU A 91 21.76 10.71 -6.48
N THR A 92 20.86 9.75 -6.63
CA THR A 92 19.68 9.92 -7.46
C THR A 92 18.45 9.52 -6.65
N THR A 93 17.97 10.45 -5.83
CA THR A 93 16.65 10.31 -5.25
C THR A 93 15.62 10.58 -6.34
N ARG A 94 14.78 9.58 -6.68
CA ARG A 94 13.59 9.86 -7.50
C ARG A 94 12.82 10.99 -6.83
N PRO A 95 12.32 11.97 -7.60
CA PRO A 95 11.59 13.08 -7.01
C PRO A 95 10.44 12.53 -6.17
N PRO A 96 10.23 13.02 -4.94
CA PRO A 96 9.19 12.52 -4.05
C PRO A 96 7.80 12.57 -4.68
N ARG A 97 7.57 13.52 -5.60
CA ARG A 97 6.30 13.66 -6.35
C ARG A 97 5.93 12.40 -7.15
N LEU A 98 6.89 11.74 -7.78
CA LEU A 98 6.60 10.51 -8.54
C LEU A 98 6.10 9.38 -7.63
N ARG A 99 6.63 9.27 -6.42
CA ARG A 99 6.18 8.27 -5.45
C ARG A 99 4.78 8.56 -4.94
N TYR A 100 4.43 9.83 -4.74
CA TYR A 100 3.08 10.23 -4.32
C TYR A 100 2.05 9.94 -5.41
N VAL A 101 2.38 10.25 -6.66
CA VAL A 101 1.52 9.92 -7.82
C VAL A 101 1.36 8.41 -7.97
N ALA A 102 2.44 7.64 -7.83
CA ALA A 102 2.37 6.19 -7.87
C ALA A 102 1.50 5.63 -6.74
N ALA A 103 1.64 6.13 -5.51
CA ALA A 103 0.80 5.72 -4.38
C ALA A 103 -0.68 6.02 -4.63
N LEU A 104 -1.01 7.18 -5.17
CA LEU A 104 -2.37 7.54 -5.57
C LEU A 104 -2.93 6.58 -6.63
N LEU A 105 -2.18 6.35 -7.70
CA LEU A 105 -2.60 5.45 -8.80
C LEU A 105 -2.78 4.00 -8.31
N PHE A 106 -1.90 3.53 -7.43
CA PHE A 106 -2.02 2.20 -6.85
C PHE A 106 -3.20 2.12 -5.88
N GLY A 107 -3.48 3.20 -5.13
CA GLY A 107 -4.69 3.34 -4.34
C GLY A 107 -5.95 3.19 -5.21
N LEU A 108 -6.00 3.84 -6.38
CA LEU A 108 -7.12 3.69 -7.32
C LEU A 108 -7.36 2.23 -7.72
N ILE A 109 -6.31 1.44 -7.94
CA ILE A 109 -6.43 0.01 -8.28
C ILE A 109 -6.94 -0.78 -7.08
N HIS A 110 -6.35 -0.59 -5.90
CA HIS A 110 -6.71 -1.33 -4.69
C HIS A 110 -8.15 -1.06 -4.23
N GLY A 111 -8.66 0.18 -4.40
CA GLY A 111 -10.04 0.52 -4.05
C GLY A 111 -11.10 -0.24 -4.85
N LEU A 112 -10.78 -0.64 -6.09
CA LEU A 112 -11.65 -1.47 -6.90
C LEU A 112 -11.76 -2.90 -6.35
N GLY A 113 -10.69 -3.45 -5.81
CA GLY A 113 -10.66 -4.83 -5.29
C GLY A 113 -11.67 -5.08 -4.17
N PHE A 114 -11.92 -4.09 -3.31
CA PHE A 114 -12.83 -4.23 -2.18
C PHE A 114 -14.27 -3.78 -2.45
N SER A 115 -14.55 -3.14 -3.56
CA SER A 115 -15.83 -2.48 -3.80
C SER A 115 -17.02 -3.45 -3.86
N ASN A 116 -16.85 -4.66 -4.41
CA ASN A 116 -17.91 -5.68 -4.46
C ASN A 116 -18.30 -6.15 -3.05
N PHE A 117 -17.32 -6.35 -2.17
CA PHE A 117 -17.58 -6.75 -0.78
C PHE A 117 -18.28 -5.62 -0.02
N LEU A 118 -17.79 -4.38 -0.10
CA LEU A 118 -18.43 -3.25 0.56
C LEU A 118 -19.88 -3.09 0.10
N ARG A 119 -20.14 -3.21 -1.21
CA ARG A 119 -21.50 -3.13 -1.75
C ARG A 119 -22.40 -4.23 -1.23
N SER A 120 -21.90 -5.46 -1.11
CA SER A 120 -22.70 -6.57 -0.54
C SER A 120 -23.08 -6.33 0.91
N MET A 121 -22.24 -5.65 1.67
CA MET A 121 -22.48 -5.30 3.06
C MET A 121 -23.47 -4.13 3.24
N LEU A 122 -23.40 -3.14 2.35
CA LEU A 122 -24.30 -1.97 2.41
C LEU A 122 -25.75 -2.32 1.99
N GLY A 123 -25.94 -3.38 1.21
CA GLY A 123 -27.26 -3.81 0.78
C GLY A 123 -28.04 -2.72 0.04
N ARG A 124 -29.25 -2.37 0.53
CA ARG A 124 -30.14 -1.34 -0.04
C ARG A 124 -30.09 -0.01 0.73
N GLU A 125 -29.03 0.29 1.42
CA GLU A 125 -28.92 1.56 2.13
C GLU A 125 -29.04 2.76 1.17
N GLN A 126 -29.80 3.77 1.59
CA GLN A 126 -30.07 4.95 0.76
C GLN A 126 -28.87 5.92 0.66
N SER A 127 -27.91 5.83 1.60
CA SER A 127 -26.74 6.69 1.63
C SER A 127 -25.47 5.87 1.87
N ILE A 128 -24.51 5.98 0.93
CA ILE A 128 -23.20 5.34 1.03
C ILE A 128 -22.15 6.25 1.69
N VAL A 129 -22.45 7.55 1.87
CA VAL A 129 -21.46 8.54 2.31
C VAL A 129 -20.95 8.26 3.72
N GLN A 130 -21.85 8.03 4.66
CA GLN A 130 -21.47 7.80 6.05
C GLN A 130 -20.69 6.48 6.25
N PRO A 131 -21.14 5.32 5.72
CA PRO A 131 -20.36 4.09 5.78
C PRO A 131 -18.98 4.20 5.10
N LEU A 132 -18.91 4.88 3.95
CA LEU A 132 -17.66 5.06 3.21
C LEU A 132 -16.68 5.96 3.98
N LEU A 133 -17.16 7.03 4.61
CA LEU A 133 -16.34 7.90 5.45
C LEU A 133 -15.80 7.13 6.66
N ALA A 134 -16.65 6.40 7.35
CA ALA A 134 -16.26 5.58 8.50
C ALA A 134 -15.25 4.48 8.09
N PHE A 135 -15.43 3.88 6.91
CA PHE A 135 -14.50 2.91 6.35
C PHE A 135 -13.13 3.55 6.11
N ASN A 136 -13.07 4.69 5.44
CA ASN A 136 -11.82 5.36 5.09
C ASN A 136 -11.04 5.87 6.32
N ILE A 137 -11.73 6.35 7.35
CA ILE A 137 -11.09 6.71 8.63
C ILE A 137 -10.48 5.46 9.28
N GLY A 138 -11.22 4.36 9.31
CA GLY A 138 -10.70 3.09 9.84
C GLY A 138 -9.50 2.58 9.06
N LEU A 139 -9.55 2.66 7.74
CA LEU A 139 -8.46 2.27 6.84
C LEU A 139 -7.20 3.10 7.12
N GLU A 140 -7.30 4.43 7.20
CA GLU A 140 -6.16 5.31 7.47
C GLU A 140 -5.55 5.06 8.84
N LEU A 141 -6.38 4.86 9.88
CA LEU A 141 -5.90 4.51 11.22
C LEU A 141 -5.15 3.17 11.22
N GLY A 142 -5.67 2.16 10.56
CA GLY A 142 -4.99 0.86 10.43
C GLY A 142 -3.66 0.97 9.68
N GLN A 143 -3.60 1.75 8.61
CA GLN A 143 -2.36 2.02 7.87
C GLN A 143 -1.32 2.69 8.77
N LEU A 144 -1.70 3.69 9.55
CA LEU A 144 -0.78 4.39 10.45
C LEU A 144 -0.21 3.46 11.53
N ILE A 145 -0.99 2.48 12.01
CA ILE A 145 -0.50 1.47 12.95
C ILE A 145 0.51 0.56 12.27
N ILE A 146 0.22 0.04 11.07
CA ILE A 146 1.15 -0.80 10.30
C ILE A 146 2.45 -0.03 10.05
N VAL A 147 2.35 1.21 9.57
CA VAL A 147 3.51 2.10 9.37
C VAL A 147 4.30 2.27 10.67
N GLY A 148 3.63 2.55 11.79
CA GLY A 148 4.28 2.72 13.10
C GLY A 148 5.07 1.48 13.50
N VAL A 149 4.51 0.29 13.33
CA VAL A 149 5.17 -0.99 13.60
C VAL A 149 6.42 -1.16 12.74
N PHE A 150 6.31 -0.98 11.41
CA PHE A 150 7.43 -1.21 10.50
C PHE A 150 8.54 -0.17 10.62
N VAL A 151 8.18 1.11 10.77
CA VAL A 151 9.17 2.18 10.97
C VAL A 151 9.83 2.07 12.36
N GLY A 152 9.06 1.66 13.37
CA GLY A 152 9.59 1.35 14.70
C GLY A 152 10.55 0.16 14.66
N ALA A 153 10.19 -0.91 13.97
CA ALA A 153 11.06 -2.08 13.79
C ALA A 153 12.35 -1.70 13.04
N ALA A 154 12.26 -0.88 11.99
CA ALA A 154 13.42 -0.38 11.27
C ALA A 154 14.34 0.46 12.17
N PHE A 155 13.76 1.33 12.99
CA PHE A 155 14.52 2.13 13.96
C PHE A 155 15.24 1.25 14.99
N LEU A 156 14.56 0.26 15.56
CA LEU A 156 15.15 -0.68 16.52
C LEU A 156 16.25 -1.53 15.88
N ALA A 157 16.01 -2.06 14.67
CA ALA A 157 17.01 -2.85 13.94
C ALA A 157 18.29 -2.02 13.67
N ASN A 158 18.13 -0.78 13.25
CA ASN A 158 19.26 0.11 13.02
C ASN A 158 19.99 0.47 14.32
N ARG A 159 19.25 0.80 15.38
CA ARG A 159 19.83 1.29 16.65
C ARG A 159 20.44 0.18 17.49
N LEU A 160 19.80 -0.98 17.58
CA LEU A 160 20.22 -2.08 18.47
C LEU A 160 21.10 -3.11 17.76
N LEU A 161 20.84 -3.39 16.47
CA LEU A 161 21.53 -4.43 15.71
C LEU A 161 22.53 -3.87 14.69
N GLY A 162 22.61 -2.54 14.54
CA GLY A 162 23.51 -1.90 13.59
C GLY A 162 23.14 -2.18 12.12
N VAL A 163 21.93 -2.63 11.84
CA VAL A 163 21.48 -2.95 10.46
C VAL A 163 21.50 -1.67 9.62
N GLN A 164 22.18 -1.72 8.46
CA GLN A 164 22.24 -0.57 7.58
C GLN A 164 20.87 -0.38 6.87
N ARG A 165 20.53 0.88 6.56
CA ARG A 165 19.30 1.24 5.83
C ARG A 165 19.16 0.48 4.52
N ARG A 166 20.28 0.30 3.81
CA ARG A 166 20.33 -0.42 2.55
C ARG A 166 19.93 -1.88 2.73
N ASP A 167 20.50 -2.53 3.73
CA ASP A 167 20.26 -3.95 3.98
C ASP A 167 18.82 -4.19 4.42
N TRP A 168 18.29 -3.34 5.30
CA TRP A 168 16.89 -3.33 5.67
C TRP A 168 15.96 -3.23 4.45
N ASN A 169 16.21 -2.23 3.59
CA ASN A 169 15.44 -2.06 2.37
C ASN A 169 15.56 -3.26 1.43
N LEU A 170 16.75 -3.80 1.21
CA LEU A 170 16.96 -4.95 0.32
C LEU A 170 16.22 -6.20 0.81
N VAL A 171 16.29 -6.48 2.12
CA VAL A 171 15.60 -7.64 2.72
C VAL A 171 14.09 -7.50 2.61
N LEU A 172 13.53 -6.37 3.05
CA LEU A 172 12.07 -6.18 3.01
C LEU A 172 11.54 -6.10 1.58
N SER A 173 12.20 -5.35 0.72
CA SER A 173 11.75 -5.20 -0.66
C SER A 173 11.93 -6.50 -1.45
N GLY A 174 13.00 -7.26 -1.21
CA GLY A 174 13.20 -8.57 -1.81
C GLY A 174 12.14 -9.58 -1.37
N ALA A 175 11.86 -9.66 -0.06
CA ALA A 175 10.82 -10.52 0.48
C ALA A 175 9.43 -10.15 -0.08
N THR A 176 9.10 -8.86 -0.06
CA THR A 176 7.82 -8.36 -0.60
C THR A 176 7.68 -8.64 -2.09
N ALA A 177 8.75 -8.41 -2.88
CA ALA A 177 8.74 -8.71 -4.31
C ALA A 177 8.54 -10.21 -4.59
N SER A 178 9.17 -11.08 -3.80
CA SER A 178 9.01 -12.55 -3.94
C SER A 178 7.58 -13.00 -3.65
N ILE A 179 6.97 -12.47 -2.57
CA ILE A 179 5.58 -12.78 -2.24
C ILE A 179 4.65 -12.24 -3.32
N ALA A 180 4.87 -11.01 -3.79
CA ALA A 180 4.06 -10.41 -4.85
C ALA A 180 4.13 -11.22 -6.15
N LEU A 181 5.29 -11.77 -6.53
CA LEU A 181 5.42 -12.69 -7.68
C LEU A 181 4.57 -13.95 -7.50
N THR A 182 4.53 -14.51 -6.30
CA THR A 182 3.68 -15.68 -6.01
C THR A 182 2.19 -15.31 -6.14
N LEU A 183 1.79 -14.11 -5.71
CA LEU A 183 0.42 -13.63 -5.88
C LEU A 183 0.09 -13.41 -7.36
N ILE A 184 1.00 -12.82 -8.16
CA ILE A 184 0.84 -12.65 -9.60
C ILE A 184 0.60 -14.01 -10.28
N GLN A 185 1.35 -15.05 -9.90
CA GLN A 185 1.15 -16.39 -10.44
C GLN A 185 -0.22 -16.98 -10.08
N LYS A 186 -0.71 -16.74 -8.86
CA LYS A 186 -2.02 -17.23 -8.41
C LYS A 186 -3.20 -16.52 -9.08
N THR A 187 -3.03 -15.24 -9.42
CA THR A 187 -4.07 -14.41 -10.05
C THR A 187 -3.91 -14.29 -11.56
N TRP A 188 -3.08 -15.16 -12.16
CA TRP A 188 -2.81 -15.15 -13.60
C TRP A 188 -4.09 -15.40 -14.40
N ILE A 189 -4.40 -14.50 -15.33
CA ILE A 189 -5.67 -14.49 -16.10
C ILE A 189 -5.51 -14.82 -17.59
N PHE A 190 -4.28 -15.15 -18.03
CA PHE A 190 -3.96 -15.50 -19.42
C PHE A 190 -3.48 -16.94 -19.55
#